data_74627015d4045f58768d8f27504ee6f7
#
_entry.id   74627015d4045f58768d8f27504ee6f7
#
_cell.length_a   1.000
_cell.length_b   1.000
_cell.length_c   1.000
_cell.angle_alpha   90.00
_cell.angle_beta   90.00
_cell.angle_gamma   90.00
#
_symmetry.space_group_name_H-M   'P 1'
#
loop_
_entity.id
_entity.type
_entity.pdbx_description
1 polymer ?
#
loop_
_entity_poly.entity_id
_entity_poly.type
_entity_poly.pdbx_seq_one_letter_code
_entity_poly.pdbx_strand_id
1 'polypeptide(L)'
;MPLVSVDLRDRVAIVTGGGRGIGRAIALAYAGAGADVVISAARNLGEAEEVAALGDALPGSVHAVAADVTNDRDVDRLVARALERRGRIDVLVNNAARGMRFVNERFMTDPQPFWEADPEAWRLVIETNIVGVFLMSRAVIPRMLAAGRGSIVNVTVNQSTMVRRGFSPYGPSKAALEAMTQVWAAELDGTGVHINLLLPGGATATGMIQDDMPEGVELLDPEIVVPGALYLANAESSGERIIATAWNEP
;
A
#
# COMPACT_ATOMS: atom_id res chain seq x y z
N MET A 1 -19.68 12.05 5.31
CA MET A 1 -20.48 10.84 5.11
C MET A 1 -20.54 10.05 6.42
N PRO A 2 -21.69 9.44 6.82
CA PRO A 2 -21.70 8.56 7.97
C PRO A 2 -20.69 7.45 7.71
N LEU A 3 -19.88 7.09 8.71
CA LEU A 3 -19.03 5.89 8.69
C LEU A 3 -19.94 4.69 8.43
N VAL A 4 -20.06 4.28 7.18
CA VAL A 4 -20.71 3.03 6.83
C VAL A 4 -19.84 1.96 7.50
N SER A 5 -20.41 1.19 8.41
CA SER A 5 -19.70 0.08 9.02
C SER A 5 -19.40 -0.93 7.91
N VAL A 6 -18.19 -0.88 7.40
CA VAL A 6 -17.72 -1.81 6.36
C VAL A 6 -17.54 -3.16 7.03
N ASP A 7 -18.22 -4.18 6.53
CA ASP A 7 -18.11 -5.56 6.96
C ASP A 7 -17.17 -6.32 6.03
N LEU A 8 -16.04 -6.78 6.57
CA LEU A 8 -15.05 -7.59 5.86
C LEU A 8 -14.95 -9.03 6.44
N ARG A 9 -15.95 -9.47 7.20
CA ARG A 9 -16.01 -10.85 7.67
C ARG A 9 -15.96 -11.81 6.49
N ASP A 10 -15.24 -12.89 6.65
CA ASP A 10 -14.96 -13.90 5.63
C ASP A 10 -14.15 -13.42 4.41
N ARG A 11 -13.55 -12.23 4.48
CA ARG A 11 -12.62 -11.71 3.49
C ARG A 11 -11.17 -11.97 3.88
N VAL A 12 -10.33 -12.23 2.89
CA VAL A 12 -8.88 -12.32 3.05
C VAL A 12 -8.22 -11.14 2.36
N ALA A 13 -7.42 -10.40 3.11
CA ALA A 13 -6.67 -9.25 2.60
C ALA A 13 -5.17 -9.47 2.69
N ILE A 14 -4.42 -9.04 1.68
CA ILE A 14 -2.96 -8.90 1.74
C ILE A 14 -2.64 -7.40 1.82
N VAL A 15 -1.81 -7.01 2.80
CA VAL A 15 -1.27 -5.64 2.90
C VAL A 15 0.25 -5.71 2.88
N THR A 16 0.85 -5.28 1.77
CA THR A 16 2.31 -5.27 1.66
C THR A 16 2.92 -4.12 2.47
N GLY A 17 4.00 -4.39 3.20
CA GLY A 17 4.61 -3.41 4.09
C GLY A 17 3.71 -3.02 5.27
N GLY A 18 3.00 -4.00 5.85
CA GLY A 18 1.97 -3.80 6.88
C GLY A 18 2.50 -3.61 8.31
N GLY A 19 3.81 -3.68 8.55
CA GLY A 19 4.38 -3.62 9.90
C GLY A 19 4.41 -2.22 10.53
N ARG A 20 4.19 -1.14 9.77
CA ARG A 20 4.21 0.24 10.28
C ARG A 20 3.46 1.23 9.39
N GLY A 21 3.29 2.47 9.90
CA GLY A 21 2.73 3.59 9.16
C GLY A 21 1.37 3.27 8.52
N ILE A 22 1.18 3.68 7.29
CA ILE A 22 -0.05 3.50 6.51
C ILE A 22 -0.46 2.03 6.42
N GLY A 23 0.50 1.12 6.14
CA GLY A 23 0.20 -0.31 6.03
C GLY A 23 -0.31 -0.91 7.33
N ARG A 24 0.26 -0.53 8.49
CA ARG A 24 -0.24 -0.92 9.80
C ARG A 24 -1.67 -0.43 10.06
N ALA A 25 -1.92 0.85 9.77
CA ALA A 25 -3.24 1.44 9.96
C ALA A 25 -4.31 0.71 9.14
N ILE A 26 -4.03 0.42 7.86
CA ILE A 26 -4.95 -0.33 6.98
C ILE A 26 -5.13 -1.77 7.48
N ALA A 27 -4.06 -2.46 7.85
CA ALA A 27 -4.14 -3.86 8.30
C ALA A 27 -5.00 -4.01 9.55
N LEU A 28 -4.79 -3.15 10.56
CA LEU A 28 -5.60 -3.16 11.79
C LEU A 28 -7.05 -2.77 11.53
N ALA A 29 -7.31 -1.80 10.65
CA ALA A 29 -8.66 -1.40 10.28
C ALA A 29 -9.42 -2.53 9.57
N TYR A 30 -8.78 -3.26 8.66
CA TYR A 30 -9.38 -4.41 7.98
C TYR A 30 -9.66 -5.56 8.95
N ALA A 31 -8.71 -5.86 9.86
CA ALA A 31 -8.94 -6.85 10.91
C ALA A 31 -10.06 -6.40 11.87
N GLY A 32 -10.14 -5.11 12.22
CA GLY A 32 -11.23 -4.51 12.98
C GLY A 32 -12.60 -4.65 12.29
N ALA A 33 -12.63 -4.64 10.96
CA ALA A 33 -13.80 -4.90 10.15
C ALA A 33 -14.10 -6.42 9.95
N GLY A 34 -13.28 -7.31 10.51
CA GLY A 34 -13.49 -8.76 10.52
C GLY A 34 -12.69 -9.55 9.48
N ALA A 35 -11.80 -8.93 8.71
CA ALA A 35 -10.99 -9.63 7.71
C ALA A 35 -9.87 -10.48 8.34
N ASP A 36 -9.50 -11.57 7.64
CA ASP A 36 -8.22 -12.25 7.83
C ASP A 36 -7.15 -11.52 7.00
N VAL A 37 -6.23 -10.82 7.66
CA VAL A 37 -5.23 -9.98 7.01
C VAL A 37 -3.86 -10.64 7.05
N VAL A 38 -3.19 -10.74 5.92
CA VAL A 38 -1.78 -11.17 5.84
C VAL A 38 -0.93 -9.96 5.47
N ILE A 39 0.03 -9.63 6.33
CA ILE A 39 0.93 -8.49 6.12
C ILE A 39 2.34 -8.95 5.78
N SER A 40 3.03 -8.21 4.93
CA SER A 40 4.44 -8.50 4.63
C SER A 40 5.40 -7.47 5.23
N ALA A 41 6.60 -7.93 5.59
CA ALA A 41 7.73 -7.10 5.92
C ALA A 41 9.00 -7.68 5.29
N ALA A 42 9.76 -6.85 4.55
CA ALA A 42 10.98 -7.30 3.87
C ALA A 42 12.23 -7.27 4.77
N ARG A 43 12.26 -6.41 5.80
CA ARG A 43 13.47 -6.15 6.60
C ARG A 43 13.26 -6.28 8.10
N ASN A 44 12.16 -5.80 8.62
CA ASN A 44 11.86 -5.81 10.05
C ASN A 44 10.60 -6.64 10.30
N LEU A 45 10.78 -7.95 10.46
CA LEU A 45 9.67 -8.85 10.75
C LEU A 45 9.08 -8.58 12.15
N GLY A 46 9.89 -8.15 13.12
CA GLY A 46 9.43 -7.84 14.47
C GLY A 46 8.34 -6.77 14.51
N GLU A 47 8.46 -5.69 13.72
CA GLU A 47 7.39 -4.68 13.59
C GLU A 47 6.08 -5.31 13.05
N ALA A 48 6.16 -6.25 12.12
CA ALA A 48 4.99 -6.92 11.58
C ALA A 48 4.39 -7.92 12.59
N GLU A 49 5.21 -8.60 13.38
CA GLU A 49 4.77 -9.50 14.45
C GLU A 49 4.07 -8.73 15.59
N GLU A 50 4.55 -7.51 15.92
CA GLU A 50 3.85 -6.62 16.86
C GLU A 50 2.46 -6.24 16.34
N VAL A 51 2.32 -5.94 15.04
CA VAL A 51 1.01 -5.65 14.43
C VAL A 51 0.13 -6.89 14.42
N ALA A 52 0.69 -8.08 14.19
CA ALA A 52 -0.05 -9.33 14.25
C ALA A 52 -0.61 -9.58 15.66
N ALA A 53 0.19 -9.36 16.71
CA ALA A 53 -0.25 -9.48 18.09
C ALA A 53 -1.37 -8.49 18.47
N LEU A 54 -1.36 -7.28 17.93
CA LEU A 54 -2.46 -6.33 18.10
C LEU A 54 -3.75 -6.82 17.41
N GLY A 55 -3.62 -7.60 16.34
CA GLY A 55 -4.74 -8.22 15.63
C GLY A 55 -5.50 -9.25 16.47
N ASP A 56 -4.88 -9.87 17.48
CA ASP A 56 -5.50 -10.89 18.32
C ASP A 56 -6.70 -10.38 19.14
N ALA A 57 -6.79 -9.07 19.36
CA ALA A 57 -7.89 -8.42 20.07
C ALA A 57 -9.03 -7.94 19.12
N LEU A 58 -8.89 -8.14 17.83
CA LEU A 58 -9.82 -7.65 16.81
C LEU A 58 -10.79 -8.74 16.34
N PRO A 59 -11.93 -8.40 15.74
CA PRO A 59 -12.89 -9.36 15.20
C PRO A 59 -12.34 -10.29 14.12
N GLY A 60 -11.37 -9.81 13.31
CA GLY A 60 -10.62 -10.59 12.34
C GLY A 60 -9.28 -11.06 12.88
N SER A 61 -8.28 -11.17 12.00
CA SER A 61 -6.92 -11.59 12.40
C SER A 61 -5.86 -10.89 11.57
N VAL A 62 -4.62 -10.80 12.10
CA VAL A 62 -3.45 -10.31 11.36
C VAL A 62 -2.34 -11.35 11.42
N HIS A 63 -1.71 -11.65 10.29
CA HIS A 63 -0.63 -12.64 10.18
C HIS A 63 0.58 -12.03 9.48
N ALA A 64 1.72 -12.03 10.16
CA ALA A 64 2.97 -11.50 9.64
C ALA A 64 3.73 -12.54 8.79
N VAL A 65 4.28 -12.09 7.66
CA VAL A 65 5.11 -12.91 6.75
C VAL A 65 6.35 -12.12 6.35
N ALA A 66 7.53 -12.74 6.52
CA ALA A 66 8.76 -12.18 5.96
C ALA A 66 8.74 -12.34 4.44
N ALA A 67 8.58 -11.23 3.71
CA ALA A 67 8.54 -11.25 2.26
C ALA A 67 8.98 -9.90 1.66
N ASP A 68 9.90 -9.95 0.68
CA ASP A 68 10.24 -8.84 -0.19
C ASP A 68 9.42 -8.94 -1.47
N VAL A 69 8.64 -7.90 -1.77
CA VAL A 69 7.75 -7.86 -2.95
C VAL A 69 8.51 -7.87 -4.28
N THR A 70 9.83 -7.66 -4.26
CA THR A 70 10.70 -7.71 -5.44
C THR A 70 11.23 -9.13 -5.72
N ASN A 71 10.94 -10.09 -4.86
CA ASN A 71 11.39 -11.48 -4.98
C ASN A 71 10.20 -12.39 -5.30
N ASP A 72 10.22 -13.05 -6.47
CA ASP A 72 9.12 -13.93 -6.91
C ASP A 72 8.78 -15.03 -5.88
N ARG A 73 9.79 -15.66 -5.25
CA ARG A 73 9.56 -16.73 -4.26
C ARG A 73 8.88 -16.20 -2.99
N ASP A 74 9.21 -14.98 -2.60
CA ASP A 74 8.61 -14.32 -1.45
C ASP A 74 7.16 -13.92 -1.74
N VAL A 75 6.90 -13.44 -2.96
CA VAL A 75 5.55 -13.16 -3.46
C VAL A 75 4.69 -14.42 -3.46
N ASP A 76 5.21 -15.53 -4.02
CA ASP A 76 4.51 -16.82 -4.03
C ASP A 76 4.22 -17.31 -2.61
N ARG A 77 5.18 -17.21 -1.70
CA ARG A 77 5.01 -17.56 -0.28
C ARG A 77 3.94 -16.70 0.41
N LEU A 78 3.96 -15.40 0.17
CA LEU A 78 2.97 -14.46 0.75
C LEU A 78 1.56 -14.79 0.26
N VAL A 79 1.39 -15.04 -1.03
CA VAL A 79 0.12 -15.44 -1.64
C VAL A 79 -0.35 -16.80 -1.10
N ALA A 80 0.55 -17.77 -0.98
CA ALA A 80 0.24 -19.08 -0.41
C ALA A 80 -0.28 -18.97 1.03
N ARG A 81 0.38 -18.16 1.87
CA ARG A 81 -0.05 -17.91 3.26
C ARG A 81 -1.42 -17.24 3.34
N ALA A 82 -1.76 -16.34 2.41
CA ALA A 82 -3.09 -15.77 2.34
C ALA A 82 -4.15 -16.80 1.95
N LEU A 83 -3.84 -17.66 0.97
CA LEU A 83 -4.75 -18.73 0.53
C LEU A 83 -5.01 -19.79 1.63
N GLU A 84 -4.04 -20.07 2.50
CA GLU A 84 -4.21 -20.97 3.65
C GLU A 84 -5.31 -20.51 4.60
N ARG A 85 -5.68 -19.22 4.60
CA ARG A 85 -6.70 -18.69 5.50
C ARG A 85 -8.10 -19.17 5.13
N ARG A 86 -8.52 -18.92 3.88
CA ARG A 86 -9.88 -19.26 3.39
C ARG A 86 -9.91 -19.74 1.95
N GLY A 87 -8.80 -20.12 1.35
CA GLY A 87 -8.71 -20.56 -0.05
C GLY A 87 -8.92 -19.43 -1.07
N ARG A 88 -8.91 -18.17 -0.65
CA ARG A 88 -9.22 -17.00 -1.49
C ARG A 88 -8.43 -15.76 -1.10
N ILE A 89 -8.39 -14.78 -1.99
CA ILE A 89 -7.87 -13.44 -1.72
C ILE A 89 -8.89 -12.45 -2.27
N ASP A 90 -9.41 -11.58 -1.40
CA ASP A 90 -10.44 -10.62 -1.75
C ASP A 90 -9.89 -9.21 -1.93
N VAL A 91 -8.85 -8.86 -1.18
CA VAL A 91 -8.25 -7.52 -1.20
C VAL A 91 -6.73 -7.62 -1.27
N LEU A 92 -6.12 -6.84 -2.16
CA LEU A 92 -4.67 -6.60 -2.18
C LEU A 92 -4.40 -5.11 -1.98
N VAL A 93 -3.62 -4.76 -0.96
CA VAL A 93 -3.11 -3.39 -0.75
C VAL A 93 -1.62 -3.36 -1.08
N ASN A 94 -1.27 -2.75 -2.21
CA ASN A 94 0.10 -2.46 -2.60
C ASN A 94 0.57 -1.18 -1.88
N ASN A 95 1.05 -1.34 -0.65
CA ASN A 95 1.54 -0.26 0.20
C ASN A 95 3.07 -0.28 0.35
N ALA A 96 3.72 -1.45 0.24
CA ALA A 96 5.17 -1.54 0.33
C ALA A 96 5.86 -0.59 -0.66
N ALA A 97 6.72 0.27 -0.16
CA ALA A 97 7.45 1.24 -0.96
C ALA A 97 8.78 1.60 -0.33
N ARG A 98 9.72 2.03 -1.17
CA ARG A 98 10.96 2.70 -0.76
C ARG A 98 10.89 4.16 -1.15
N GLY A 99 11.16 5.04 -0.18
CA GLY A 99 11.16 6.48 -0.36
C GLY A 99 12.55 7.03 -0.67
N MET A 100 12.65 8.34 -0.74
CA MET A 100 13.89 9.05 -1.07
C MET A 100 15.02 8.87 -0.05
N ARG A 101 14.75 8.48 1.20
CA ARG A 101 15.80 8.17 2.21
C ARG A 101 16.81 7.12 1.75
N PHE A 102 16.44 6.24 0.81
CA PHE A 102 17.37 5.27 0.21
C PHE A 102 18.35 5.91 -0.76
N VAL A 103 18.02 7.07 -1.30
CA VAL A 103 18.86 7.81 -2.26
C VAL A 103 19.58 8.95 -1.58
N ASN A 104 18.90 9.67 -0.69
CA ASN A 104 19.43 10.79 0.08
C ASN A 104 18.68 10.87 1.42
N GLU A 105 19.37 10.71 2.53
CA GLU A 105 18.78 10.76 3.87
C GLU A 105 18.20 12.14 4.21
N ARG A 106 18.74 13.21 3.62
CA ARG A 106 18.29 14.60 3.83
C ARG A 106 17.52 15.15 2.62
N PHE A 107 16.74 14.29 1.97
CA PHE A 107 16.05 14.63 0.72
C PHE A 107 15.01 15.76 0.85
N MET A 108 14.49 16.02 2.04
CA MET A 108 13.53 17.10 2.31
C MET A 108 14.22 18.44 2.58
N THR A 109 15.35 18.41 3.29
CA THR A 109 16.09 19.59 3.75
C THR A 109 17.27 19.94 2.85
N ASP A 110 17.88 18.95 2.18
CA ASP A 110 19.03 19.09 1.28
C ASP A 110 18.84 18.21 0.02
N PRO A 111 17.91 18.56 -0.89
CA PRO A 111 17.55 17.73 -2.03
C PRO A 111 18.65 17.72 -3.09
N GLN A 112 19.18 16.54 -3.40
CA GLN A 112 20.18 16.31 -4.44
C GLN A 112 19.55 16.35 -5.85
N PRO A 113 20.30 16.82 -6.87
CA PRO A 113 19.93 16.65 -8.25
C PRO A 113 20.05 15.19 -8.69
N PHE A 114 19.21 14.74 -9.64
CA PHE A 114 19.11 13.33 -10.02
C PHE A 114 20.42 12.72 -10.57
N TRP A 115 21.30 13.53 -11.17
CA TRP A 115 22.57 13.07 -11.73
C TRP A 115 23.66 12.76 -10.67
N GLU A 116 23.43 13.11 -9.42
CA GLU A 116 24.27 12.76 -8.28
C GLU A 116 23.77 11.55 -7.49
N ALA A 117 22.58 11.05 -7.86
CA ALA A 117 21.99 9.91 -7.18
C ALA A 117 22.78 8.62 -7.43
N ASP A 118 22.97 7.82 -6.39
CA ASP A 118 23.52 6.47 -6.53
C ASP A 118 22.61 5.60 -7.41
N PRO A 119 23.14 5.04 -8.53
CA PRO A 119 22.34 4.22 -9.45
C PRO A 119 21.72 2.97 -8.80
N GLU A 120 22.39 2.35 -7.82
CA GLU A 120 21.84 1.16 -7.15
C GLU A 120 20.69 1.52 -6.20
N ALA A 121 20.83 2.60 -5.44
CA ALA A 121 19.76 3.13 -4.62
C ALA A 121 18.55 3.56 -5.47
N TRP A 122 18.83 4.18 -6.63
CA TRP A 122 17.80 4.58 -7.59
C TRP A 122 17.03 3.37 -8.14
N ARG A 123 17.73 2.31 -8.59
CA ARG A 123 17.13 1.05 -9.08
C ARG A 123 16.27 0.40 -8.00
N LEU A 124 16.76 0.34 -6.77
CA LEU A 124 16.07 -0.27 -5.65
C LEU A 124 14.69 0.35 -5.36
N VAL A 125 14.57 1.67 -5.53
CA VAL A 125 13.28 2.37 -5.39
C VAL A 125 12.34 1.98 -6.54
N ILE A 126 12.82 1.97 -7.79
CA ILE A 126 12.02 1.56 -8.95
C ILE A 126 11.58 0.10 -8.82
N GLU A 127 12.49 -0.80 -8.46
CA GLU A 127 12.21 -2.22 -8.29
C GLU A 127 11.09 -2.44 -7.27
N THR A 128 11.16 -1.79 -6.13
CA THR A 128 10.13 -1.97 -5.10
C THR A 128 8.80 -1.33 -5.50
N ASN A 129 8.84 -0.08 -6.01
CA ASN A 129 7.62 0.72 -6.17
C ASN A 129 6.87 0.43 -7.48
N ILE A 130 7.51 -0.19 -8.45
CA ILE A 130 6.93 -0.55 -9.75
C ILE A 130 6.91 -2.06 -9.93
N VAL A 131 8.09 -2.71 -9.94
CA VAL A 131 8.16 -4.15 -10.22
C VAL A 131 7.50 -4.96 -9.10
N GLY A 132 7.71 -4.59 -7.84
CA GLY A 132 7.06 -5.25 -6.71
C GLY A 132 5.54 -5.16 -6.75
N VAL A 133 4.97 -4.01 -7.14
CA VAL A 133 3.52 -3.86 -7.34
C VAL A 133 3.01 -4.72 -8.48
N PHE A 134 3.76 -4.79 -9.59
CA PHE A 134 3.43 -5.67 -10.71
C PHE A 134 3.45 -7.15 -10.30
N LEU A 135 4.51 -7.61 -9.62
CA LEU A 135 4.64 -9.01 -9.19
C LEU A 135 3.51 -9.43 -8.25
N MET A 136 3.18 -8.60 -7.26
CA MET A 136 2.06 -8.86 -6.36
C MET A 136 0.72 -8.91 -7.09
N SER A 137 0.44 -7.93 -7.94
CA SER A 137 -0.81 -7.88 -8.71
C SER A 137 -0.93 -9.06 -9.66
N ARG A 138 0.15 -9.40 -10.39
CA ARG A 138 0.23 -10.56 -11.29
C ARG A 138 -0.04 -11.88 -10.56
N ALA A 139 0.44 -12.03 -9.33
CA ALA A 139 0.23 -13.24 -8.54
C ALA A 139 -1.21 -13.37 -8.00
N VAL A 140 -1.89 -12.25 -7.72
CA VAL A 140 -3.22 -12.24 -7.08
C VAL A 140 -4.36 -12.19 -8.11
N ILE A 141 -4.25 -11.39 -9.17
CA ILE A 141 -5.33 -11.15 -10.16
C ILE A 141 -5.93 -12.45 -10.72
N PRO A 142 -5.17 -13.48 -11.14
CA PRO A 142 -5.77 -14.71 -11.69
C PRO A 142 -6.73 -15.40 -10.71
N ARG A 143 -6.48 -15.28 -9.41
CA ARG A 143 -7.33 -15.86 -8.35
C ARG A 143 -8.60 -15.05 -8.13
N MET A 144 -8.48 -13.72 -8.19
CA MET A 144 -9.63 -12.82 -8.12
C MET A 144 -10.53 -13.00 -9.36
N LEU A 145 -9.94 -13.13 -10.56
CA LEU A 145 -10.69 -13.40 -11.79
C LEU A 145 -11.45 -14.74 -11.72
N ALA A 146 -10.80 -15.79 -11.21
CA ALA A 146 -11.46 -17.08 -11.02
C ALA A 146 -12.61 -17.02 -10.00
N ALA A 147 -12.54 -16.12 -9.04
CA ALA A 147 -13.60 -15.87 -8.06
C ALA A 147 -14.68 -14.88 -8.58
N GLY A 148 -14.45 -14.21 -9.72
CA GLY A 148 -15.31 -13.17 -10.27
C GLY A 148 -15.43 -11.92 -9.39
N ARG A 149 -14.49 -11.70 -8.48
CA ARG A 149 -14.46 -10.55 -7.56
C ARG A 149 -13.08 -10.32 -6.95
N GLY A 150 -12.76 -9.07 -6.68
CA GLY A 150 -11.54 -8.68 -5.98
C GLY A 150 -11.36 -7.17 -5.96
N SER A 151 -10.62 -6.66 -4.99
CA SER A 151 -10.24 -5.25 -4.93
C SER A 151 -8.72 -5.10 -4.77
N ILE A 152 -8.13 -4.24 -5.58
CA ILE A 152 -6.70 -3.88 -5.49
C ILE A 152 -6.62 -2.39 -5.17
N VAL A 153 -5.87 -2.06 -4.11
CA VAL A 153 -5.64 -0.69 -3.66
C VAL A 153 -4.15 -0.38 -3.78
N ASN A 154 -3.81 0.55 -4.65
CA ASN A 154 -2.44 1.03 -4.84
C ASN A 154 -2.21 2.33 -4.06
N VAL A 155 -1.29 2.32 -3.09
CA VAL A 155 -0.98 3.50 -2.29
C VAL A 155 -0.03 4.43 -3.06
N THR A 156 -0.50 5.65 -3.33
CA THR A 156 0.21 6.68 -4.10
C THR A 156 0.42 7.97 -3.28
N VAL A 157 0.75 9.06 -3.94
CA VAL A 157 1.03 10.37 -3.35
C VAL A 157 0.40 11.50 -4.16
N ASN A 158 0.44 12.73 -3.65
CA ASN A 158 -0.01 13.92 -4.38
C ASN A 158 0.83 14.18 -5.63
N GLN A 159 0.23 14.73 -6.66
CA GLN A 159 0.92 15.11 -7.89
C GLN A 159 2.09 16.07 -7.63
N SER A 160 1.95 17.01 -6.69
CA SER A 160 3.03 17.90 -6.28
C SER A 160 4.27 17.17 -5.75
N THR A 161 4.06 16.00 -5.09
CA THR A 161 5.15 15.13 -4.64
C THR A 161 5.79 14.38 -5.81
N MET A 162 5.01 13.96 -6.81
CA MET A 162 5.53 13.23 -7.97
C MET A 162 6.51 14.06 -8.80
N VAL A 163 6.27 15.37 -8.89
CA VAL A 163 7.09 16.30 -9.69
C VAL A 163 8.01 17.19 -8.85
N ARG A 164 8.16 16.89 -7.56
CA ARG A 164 8.97 17.70 -6.65
C ARG A 164 10.46 17.54 -6.97
N ARG A 165 11.19 18.66 -6.97
CA ARG A 165 12.65 18.67 -7.07
C ARG A 165 13.28 17.79 -5.99
N GLY A 166 14.26 16.97 -6.35
CA GLY A 166 14.96 16.06 -5.44
C GLY A 166 14.19 14.76 -5.13
N PHE A 167 13.03 14.52 -5.75
CA PHE A 167 12.22 13.31 -5.54
C PHE A 167 12.38 12.26 -6.65
N SER A 168 13.43 12.31 -7.45
CA SER A 168 13.76 11.24 -8.38
C SER A 168 14.63 10.17 -7.68
N PRO A 169 14.22 8.88 -7.69
CA PRO A 169 13.19 8.25 -8.53
C PRO A 169 11.79 8.14 -7.90
N TYR A 170 11.61 8.47 -6.63
CA TYR A 170 10.35 8.19 -5.91
C TYR A 170 9.12 8.82 -6.58
N GLY A 171 9.18 10.11 -6.89
CA GLY A 171 8.09 10.81 -7.57
C GLY A 171 7.69 10.15 -8.89
N PRO A 172 8.61 9.97 -9.85
CA PRO A 172 8.36 9.23 -11.09
C PRO A 172 7.83 7.82 -10.89
N SER A 173 8.27 7.07 -9.85
CA SER A 173 7.73 5.74 -9.58
C SER A 173 6.25 5.78 -9.19
N LYS A 174 5.81 6.80 -8.46
CA LYS A 174 4.41 6.96 -8.08
C LYS A 174 3.55 7.45 -9.24
N ALA A 175 4.08 8.29 -10.13
CA ALA A 175 3.42 8.65 -11.38
C ALA A 175 3.24 7.44 -12.31
N ALA A 176 4.26 6.59 -12.42
CA ALA A 176 4.16 5.34 -13.17
C ALA A 176 3.12 4.40 -12.56
N LEU A 177 3.04 4.28 -11.22
CA LEU A 177 2.04 3.48 -10.54
C LEU A 177 0.60 3.97 -10.84
N GLU A 178 0.37 5.27 -10.90
CA GLU A 178 -0.94 5.82 -11.28
C GLU A 178 -1.28 5.46 -12.73
N ALA A 179 -0.34 5.60 -13.67
CA ALA A 179 -0.54 5.19 -15.06
C ALA A 179 -0.81 3.69 -15.19
N MET A 180 -0.05 2.83 -14.49
CA MET A 180 -0.28 1.38 -14.46
C MET A 180 -1.67 1.06 -13.94
N THR A 181 -2.12 1.75 -12.89
CA THR A 181 -3.46 1.54 -12.31
C THR A 181 -4.56 1.84 -13.32
N GLN A 182 -4.45 2.90 -14.12
CA GLN A 182 -5.43 3.23 -15.15
C GLN A 182 -5.44 2.20 -16.29
N VAL A 183 -4.28 1.73 -16.73
CA VAL A 183 -4.19 0.66 -17.75
C VAL A 183 -4.85 -0.62 -17.23
N TRP A 184 -4.51 -1.06 -16.02
CA TRP A 184 -5.05 -2.27 -15.44
C TRP A 184 -6.54 -2.16 -15.10
N ALA A 185 -7.03 -0.96 -14.75
CA ALA A 185 -8.46 -0.71 -14.58
C ALA A 185 -9.24 -0.98 -15.88
N ALA A 186 -8.69 -0.54 -17.02
CA ALA A 186 -9.30 -0.81 -18.32
C ALA A 186 -9.21 -2.30 -18.74
N GLU A 187 -8.10 -2.98 -18.42
CA GLU A 187 -7.94 -4.41 -18.70
C GLU A 187 -8.85 -5.31 -17.82
N LEU A 188 -9.23 -4.85 -16.64
CA LEU A 188 -10.09 -5.57 -15.70
C LEU A 188 -11.57 -5.20 -15.83
N ASP A 189 -11.94 -4.33 -16.77
CA ASP A 189 -13.33 -3.92 -16.95
C ASP A 189 -14.25 -5.12 -17.22
N GLY A 190 -15.41 -5.13 -16.57
CA GLY A 190 -16.40 -6.20 -16.68
C GLY A 190 -16.05 -7.53 -15.99
N THR A 191 -14.88 -7.64 -15.33
CA THR A 191 -14.43 -8.89 -14.70
C THR A 191 -14.91 -9.09 -13.26
N GLY A 192 -15.42 -8.03 -12.61
CA GLY A 192 -15.71 -8.00 -11.17
C GLY A 192 -14.46 -7.81 -10.28
N VAL A 193 -13.28 -7.58 -10.87
CA VAL A 193 -12.07 -7.21 -10.15
C VAL A 193 -11.81 -5.72 -10.35
N HIS A 194 -11.67 -4.98 -9.25
CA HIS A 194 -11.50 -3.53 -9.25
C HIS A 194 -10.12 -3.11 -8.76
N ILE A 195 -9.59 -2.04 -9.33
CA ILE A 195 -8.29 -1.51 -8.96
C ILE A 195 -8.33 0.02 -8.85
N ASN A 196 -7.85 0.55 -7.72
CA ASN A 196 -8.00 1.95 -7.37
C ASN A 196 -6.75 2.51 -6.66
N LEU A 197 -6.69 3.83 -6.57
CA LEU A 197 -5.61 4.58 -5.94
C LEU A 197 -6.08 5.16 -4.60
N LEU A 198 -5.21 5.06 -3.59
CA LEU A 198 -5.40 5.68 -2.28
C LEU A 198 -4.17 6.52 -1.93
N LEU A 199 -4.38 7.74 -1.45
CA LEU A 199 -3.29 8.58 -0.97
C LEU A 199 -3.73 9.38 0.27
N PRO A 200 -2.79 9.67 1.21
CA PRO A 200 -3.12 10.39 2.42
C PRO A 200 -3.56 11.84 2.18
N GLY A 201 -3.03 12.50 1.14
CA GLY A 201 -3.33 13.90 0.83
C GLY A 201 -2.28 14.89 1.34
N GLY A 202 -1.31 14.44 2.13
CA GLY A 202 -0.22 15.26 2.69
C GLY A 202 0.96 14.42 3.18
N ALA A 203 1.95 15.08 3.75
CA ALA A 203 3.05 14.42 4.43
C ALA A 203 2.51 13.65 5.65
N THR A 204 2.85 12.38 5.77
CA THR A 204 2.26 11.48 6.78
C THR A 204 3.35 10.97 7.70
N ALA A 205 3.07 10.90 9.02
CA ALA A 205 4.00 10.45 10.05
C ALA A 205 4.36 8.96 9.85
N THR A 206 5.37 8.71 9.03
CA THR A 206 5.89 7.39 8.72
C THR A 206 7.41 7.39 8.82
N GLY A 207 8.03 6.24 9.04
CA GLY A 207 9.49 6.11 9.04
C GLY A 207 10.18 6.50 7.72
N MET A 208 9.43 6.91 6.71
CA MET A 208 9.95 7.38 5.45
C MET A 208 10.45 8.84 5.50
N ILE A 209 9.81 9.69 6.33
CA ILE A 209 10.07 11.14 6.34
C ILE A 209 10.33 11.73 7.73
N GLN A 210 10.13 10.96 8.79
CA GLN A 210 10.03 11.45 10.18
C GLN A 210 11.26 12.22 10.69
N ASP A 211 12.48 11.88 10.19
CA ASP A 211 13.73 12.45 10.70
C ASP A 211 14.29 13.59 9.82
N ASP A 212 13.66 13.90 8.70
CA ASP A 212 14.14 14.90 7.72
C ASP A 212 13.02 15.88 7.33
N MET A 213 12.24 16.36 8.31
CA MET A 213 11.18 17.34 8.03
C MET A 213 11.65 18.76 8.34
N PRO A 214 11.37 19.72 7.43
CA PRO A 214 11.54 21.14 7.73
C PRO A 214 10.70 21.54 8.94
N GLU A 215 11.19 22.52 9.72
CA GLU A 215 10.44 23.08 10.85
C GLU A 215 9.06 23.62 10.42
N GLY A 216 8.04 23.36 11.23
CA GLY A 216 6.68 23.87 11.02
C GLY A 216 5.84 23.06 10.04
N VAL A 217 6.33 21.94 9.51
CA VAL A 217 5.50 21.03 8.70
C VAL A 217 4.76 20.07 9.59
N GLU A 218 3.43 20.18 9.60
CA GLU A 218 2.55 19.24 10.31
C GLU A 218 2.42 17.93 9.51
N LEU A 219 2.58 16.80 10.21
CA LEU A 219 2.44 15.48 9.62
C LEU A 219 1.04 14.93 9.89
N LEU A 220 0.41 14.39 8.85
CA LEU A 220 -0.85 13.66 8.99
C LEU A 220 -0.63 12.35 9.76
N ASP A 221 -1.61 11.97 10.56
CA ASP A 221 -1.67 10.64 11.15
C ASP A 221 -1.85 9.58 10.04
N PRO A 222 -1.11 8.45 10.07
CA PRO A 222 -1.33 7.34 9.13
C PRO A 222 -2.76 6.81 9.08
N GLU A 223 -3.54 6.96 10.15
CA GLU A 223 -4.95 6.54 10.21
C GLU A 223 -5.87 7.35 9.30
N ILE A 224 -5.42 8.51 8.80
CA ILE A 224 -6.17 9.35 7.85
C ILE A 224 -6.68 8.54 6.64
N VAL A 225 -5.93 7.51 6.21
CA VAL A 225 -6.28 6.69 5.03
C VAL A 225 -7.35 5.64 5.32
N VAL A 226 -7.66 5.36 6.58
CA VAL A 226 -8.52 4.23 6.99
C VAL A 226 -9.92 4.29 6.36
N PRO A 227 -10.66 5.42 6.40
CA PRO A 227 -11.99 5.46 5.79
C PRO A 227 -11.98 5.15 4.28
N GLY A 228 -11.02 5.73 3.55
CA GLY A 228 -10.84 5.47 2.12
C GLY A 228 -10.42 4.02 1.84
N ALA A 229 -9.54 3.44 2.66
CA ALA A 229 -9.12 2.05 2.52
C ALA A 229 -10.29 1.07 2.75
N LEU A 230 -11.12 1.30 3.77
CA LEU A 230 -12.31 0.50 4.03
C LEU A 230 -13.33 0.59 2.89
N TYR A 231 -13.57 1.79 2.37
CA TYR A 231 -14.40 1.97 1.18
C TYR A 231 -13.89 1.18 -0.01
N LEU A 232 -12.60 1.32 -0.32
CA LEU A 232 -11.97 0.66 -1.47
C LEU A 232 -11.88 -0.87 -1.32
N ALA A 233 -11.91 -1.42 -0.11
CA ALA A 233 -11.95 -2.88 0.09
C ALA A 233 -13.19 -3.55 -0.51
N ASN A 234 -14.28 -2.78 -0.67
CA ASN A 234 -15.55 -3.20 -1.28
C ASN A 234 -15.90 -2.36 -2.53
N ALA A 235 -14.91 -1.77 -3.20
CA ALA A 235 -15.17 -0.95 -4.38
C ALA A 235 -15.89 -1.75 -5.47
N GLU A 236 -16.85 -1.09 -6.14
CA GLU A 236 -17.60 -1.62 -7.28
C GLU A 236 -17.21 -0.93 -8.60
N SER A 237 -16.17 -0.10 -8.57
CA SER A 237 -15.61 0.64 -9.70
C SER A 237 -14.08 0.62 -9.69
N SER A 238 -13.49 0.87 -10.85
CA SER A 238 -12.04 0.92 -11.04
C SER A 238 -11.59 2.31 -11.48
N GLY A 239 -10.31 2.62 -11.24
CA GLY A 239 -9.69 3.87 -11.67
C GLY A 239 -9.96 5.06 -10.76
N GLU A 240 -10.60 4.86 -9.61
CA GLU A 240 -10.81 5.91 -8.62
C GLU A 240 -9.48 6.34 -7.98
N ARG A 241 -9.42 7.61 -7.60
CA ARG A 241 -8.29 8.22 -6.91
C ARG A 241 -8.77 8.91 -5.63
N ILE A 242 -8.72 8.18 -4.52
CA ILE A 242 -9.17 8.65 -3.21
C ILE A 242 -8.06 9.43 -2.51
N ILE A 243 -8.32 10.71 -2.24
CA ILE A 243 -7.47 11.58 -1.42
C ILE A 243 -8.06 11.60 -0.02
N ALA A 244 -7.39 10.99 0.95
CA ALA A 244 -7.97 10.76 2.28
C ALA A 244 -8.34 12.06 3.01
N THR A 245 -7.53 13.11 2.92
CA THR A 245 -7.85 14.42 3.51
C THR A 245 -9.15 15.01 2.96
N ALA A 246 -9.38 14.91 1.64
CA ALA A 246 -10.61 15.41 1.01
C ALA A 246 -11.79 14.43 1.20
N TRP A 247 -11.51 13.12 1.27
CA TRP A 247 -12.54 12.10 1.48
C TRP A 247 -13.18 12.15 2.86
N ASN A 248 -12.39 12.53 3.87
CA ASN A 248 -12.83 12.58 5.27
C ASN A 248 -13.51 13.91 5.63
N GLU A 249 -13.55 14.89 4.73
CA GLU A 249 -14.30 16.13 4.94
C GLU A 249 -15.82 15.83 4.92
N PRO A 250 -16.61 16.48 5.82
CA PRO A 250 -18.04 16.24 5.95
C PRO A 250 -18.86 16.72 4.75
#